data_e299f960643c90a27bb9f74a40f5eb52
#
_entry.id   e299f960643c90a27bb9f74a40f5eb52
#
_cell.length_a   1.000
_cell.length_b   1.000
_cell.length_c   1.000
_cell.angle_alpha   90.00
_cell.angle_beta   90.00
_cell.angle_gamma   90.00
#
_symmetry.space_group_name_H-M   'P 1'
#
loop_
_entity.id
_entity.type
_entity.pdbx_description
1 polymer ?
#
loop_
_entity_poly.entity_id
_entity_poly.type
_entity_poly.pdbx_seq_one_letter_code
_entity_poly.pdbx_strand_id
1 'polypeptide(L)'
;MHSESSLKKRDKIIIIDFGSQVTKLIARRVRDLKVYCEIINLKELKKIENYDGIKGIILSGGPSTVTQKTYPKISKSIFEKNIPILGICYGLQLIAKVFGGKIKKSQKKREFGEAVLFEKSKSILFKNIFTNKKT
;
A
#
# COMPACT_ATOMS: atom_id res chain seq x y z
N MET A 1 22.59 26.94 20.44
CA MET A 1 21.19 26.90 20.01
C MET A 1 21.05 25.84 18.92
N HIS A 2 20.42 24.78 19.26
CA HIS A 2 20.23 23.68 18.29
C HIS A 2 19.04 24.00 17.41
N SER A 3 19.30 24.28 16.16
CA SER A 3 18.21 24.40 15.22
C SER A 3 17.60 23.02 14.98
N GLU A 4 16.31 22.87 15.23
CA GLU A 4 15.57 21.66 14.92
C GLU A 4 15.64 21.28 13.43
N SER A 5 16.07 22.21 12.58
CA SER A 5 16.29 22.02 11.15
C SER A 5 17.44 21.06 10.81
N SER A 6 18.31 20.72 11.78
CA SER A 6 19.39 19.75 11.56
C SER A 6 18.98 18.29 11.76
N LEU A 7 17.79 18.04 12.32
CA LEU A 7 17.26 16.70 12.46
C LEU A 7 16.70 16.25 11.10
N LYS A 8 17.49 15.49 10.37
CA LYS A 8 17.00 14.80 9.16
C LYS A 8 15.74 14.01 9.52
N LYS A 9 14.62 14.35 8.89
CA LYS A 9 13.41 13.55 9.00
C LYS A 9 13.76 12.11 8.64
N ARG A 10 13.45 11.18 9.55
CA ARG A 10 13.74 9.76 9.34
C ARG A 10 12.99 9.24 8.13
N ASP A 11 13.70 8.56 7.25
CA ASP A 11 13.10 7.86 6.11
C ASP A 11 12.12 6.81 6.62
N LYS A 12 10.94 6.75 6.02
CA LYS A 12 9.87 5.85 6.46
C LYS A 12 8.95 5.40 5.34
N ILE A 13 8.34 4.27 5.56
CA ILE A 13 7.18 3.79 4.80
C ILE A 13 5.92 4.13 5.60
N ILE A 14 4.93 4.66 4.93
CA ILE A 14 3.59 4.87 5.52
C ILE A 14 2.67 3.77 5.06
N ILE A 15 1.94 3.18 6.00
CA ILE A 15 0.93 2.16 5.72
C ILE A 15 -0.43 2.74 6.08
N ILE A 16 -1.30 2.85 5.08
CA ILE A 16 -2.65 3.38 5.26
C ILE A 16 -3.57 2.24 5.68
N ASP A 17 -4.18 2.38 6.86
CA ASP A 17 -5.10 1.41 7.43
C ASP A 17 -6.54 1.72 7.01
N PHE A 18 -7.19 0.72 6.41
CA PHE A 18 -8.62 0.76 6.05
C PHE A 18 -9.47 -0.16 6.93
N GLY A 19 -8.96 -0.58 8.08
CA GLY A 19 -9.68 -1.40 9.04
C GLY A 19 -9.43 -2.90 8.93
N SER A 20 -8.30 -3.32 8.39
CA SER A 20 -7.94 -4.73 8.27
C SER A 20 -6.87 -5.15 9.28
N GLN A 21 -6.99 -6.37 9.78
CA GLN A 21 -5.93 -6.99 10.58
C GLN A 21 -4.63 -7.20 9.80
N VAL A 22 -4.72 -7.30 8.48
CA VAL A 22 -3.56 -7.44 7.57
C VAL A 22 -2.62 -6.26 7.68
N THR A 23 -3.10 -5.07 8.03
CA THR A 23 -2.28 -3.87 8.19
C THR A 23 -1.14 -4.07 9.18
N LYS A 24 -1.41 -4.68 10.34
CA LYS A 24 -0.40 -4.97 11.35
C LYS A 24 0.63 -6.00 10.87
N LEU A 25 0.18 -7.00 10.11
CA LEU A 25 1.07 -8.00 9.52
C LEU A 25 2.01 -7.36 8.50
N ILE A 26 1.51 -6.46 7.67
CA ILE A 26 2.33 -5.71 6.71
C ILE A 26 3.38 -4.90 7.45
N ALA A 27 2.99 -4.14 8.48
CA ALA A 27 3.91 -3.35 9.29
C ALA A 27 5.00 -4.22 9.91
N ARG A 28 4.63 -5.38 10.44
CA ARG A 28 5.57 -6.32 11.03
C ARG A 28 6.59 -6.80 10.00
N ARG A 29 6.15 -7.17 8.80
CA ARG A 29 7.05 -7.60 7.73
C ARG A 29 8.00 -6.50 7.28
N VAL A 30 7.52 -5.28 7.17
CA VAL A 30 8.37 -4.13 6.84
C VAL A 30 9.45 -3.93 7.92
N ARG A 31 9.07 -3.99 9.19
CA ARG A 31 10.00 -3.84 10.32
C ARG A 31 11.01 -4.99 10.42
N ASP A 32 10.59 -6.21 10.08
CA ASP A 32 11.50 -7.37 10.02
C ASP A 32 12.64 -7.13 9.02
N LEU A 33 12.39 -6.34 7.99
CA LEU A 33 13.39 -5.92 7.00
C LEU A 33 14.23 -4.71 7.45
N LYS A 34 14.11 -4.31 8.73
CA LYS A 34 14.81 -3.15 9.31
C LYS A 34 14.42 -1.83 8.66
N VAL A 35 13.21 -1.74 8.14
CA VAL A 35 12.65 -0.52 7.56
C VAL A 35 11.65 0.10 8.55
N TYR A 36 11.83 1.38 8.84
CA TYR A 36 10.89 2.09 9.71
C TYR A 36 9.57 2.34 8.98
N CYS A 37 8.46 2.07 9.64
CA CYS A 37 7.14 2.33 9.10
C CYS A 37 6.17 2.84 10.17
N GLU A 38 5.18 3.59 9.71
CA GLU A 38 4.09 4.10 10.55
C GLU A 38 2.76 3.69 9.93
N ILE A 39 1.83 3.26 10.77
CA ILE A 39 0.44 3.00 10.38
C ILE A 39 -0.36 4.25 10.65
N ILE A 40 -1.05 4.76 9.64
CA ILE A 40 -1.95 5.90 9.76
C ILE A 40 -3.29 5.61 9.11
N ASN A 41 -4.33 6.35 9.54
CA ASN A 41 -5.64 6.27 8.92
C ASN A 41 -5.83 7.38 7.86
N LEU A 42 -6.98 7.37 7.17
CA LEU A 42 -7.27 8.37 6.15
C LEU A 42 -7.32 9.80 6.68
N LYS A 43 -7.80 10.00 7.90
CA LYS A 43 -7.84 11.34 8.51
C LYS A 43 -6.45 11.88 8.71
N GLU A 44 -5.54 11.04 9.21
CA GLU A 44 -4.14 11.40 9.41
C GLU A 44 -3.44 11.65 8.07
N LEU A 45 -3.74 10.84 7.05
CA LEU A 45 -3.20 11.05 5.71
C LEU A 45 -3.56 12.43 5.16
N LYS A 46 -4.83 12.84 5.32
CA LYS A 46 -5.31 14.15 4.84
C LYS A 46 -4.65 15.33 5.54
N LYS A 47 -4.08 15.12 6.71
CA LYS A 47 -3.37 16.15 7.49
C LYS A 47 -1.90 16.27 7.12
N ILE A 48 -1.36 15.38 6.33
CA ILE A 48 0.05 15.44 5.91
C ILE A 48 0.21 16.57 4.90
N GLU A 49 0.98 17.58 5.27
CA GLU A 49 1.32 18.69 4.39
C GLU A 49 2.72 18.51 3.78
N ASN A 50 3.63 17.89 4.53
CA ASN A 50 5.00 17.67 4.10
C ASN A 50 5.27 16.15 4.00
N TYR A 51 5.60 15.72 2.79
CA TYR A 51 5.90 14.31 2.47
C TYR A 51 7.39 13.99 2.53
N ASP A 52 8.24 14.92 2.98
CA ASP A 52 9.68 14.69 3.11
C ASP A 52 9.95 13.49 4.04
N GLY A 53 10.88 12.64 3.62
CA GLY A 53 11.22 11.43 4.34
C GLY A 53 10.28 10.24 4.10
N ILE A 54 9.14 10.44 3.45
CA ILE A 54 8.25 9.34 3.07
C ILE A 54 8.79 8.71 1.79
N LYS A 55 9.29 7.49 1.89
CA LYS A 55 9.94 6.76 0.78
C LYS A 55 9.02 5.79 0.06
N GLY A 56 7.88 5.49 0.64
CA GLY A 56 6.87 4.63 0.04
C GLY A 56 5.58 4.69 0.84
N ILE A 57 4.49 4.35 0.17
CA ILE A 57 3.16 4.30 0.76
C ILE A 57 2.55 2.95 0.42
N ILE A 58 2.04 2.25 1.43
CA ILE A 58 1.30 1.00 1.26
C ILE A 58 -0.17 1.27 1.58
N LEU A 59 -1.03 1.02 0.62
CA LEU A 59 -2.48 1.03 0.81
C LEU A 59 -2.90 -0.38 1.20
N SER A 60 -3.29 -0.57 2.44
CA SER A 60 -3.60 -1.87 3.01
C SER A 60 -5.02 -2.32 2.68
N GLY A 61 -5.43 -3.47 3.21
CA GLY A 61 -6.76 -4.00 3.06
C GLY A 61 -7.78 -3.37 4.01
N GLY A 62 -9.01 -3.76 3.86
CA GLY A 62 -10.12 -3.36 4.71
C GLY A 62 -11.38 -4.16 4.36
N PRO A 63 -12.44 -4.03 5.17
CA PRO A 63 -13.69 -4.76 4.94
C PRO A 63 -14.48 -4.22 3.75
N SER A 64 -14.18 -3.00 3.31
CA SER A 64 -14.89 -2.36 2.20
C SER A 64 -14.42 -2.86 0.84
N THR A 65 -15.22 -2.60 -0.18
CA THR A 65 -14.86 -2.78 -1.59
C THR A 65 -15.34 -1.57 -2.38
N VAL A 66 -14.61 -1.22 -3.43
CA VAL A 66 -14.98 -0.08 -4.30
C VAL A 66 -16.25 -0.33 -5.11
N THR A 67 -16.77 -1.54 -5.10
CA THR A 67 -18.07 -1.87 -5.71
C THR A 67 -19.25 -1.47 -4.82
N GLN A 68 -19.02 -1.15 -3.55
CA GLN A 68 -20.04 -0.64 -2.66
C GLN A 68 -20.45 0.79 -3.06
N LYS A 69 -21.69 1.16 -2.75
CA LYS A 69 -22.20 2.51 -3.02
C LYS A 69 -21.39 3.59 -2.33
N THR A 70 -20.93 3.31 -1.12
CA THR A 70 -20.07 4.21 -0.34
C THR A 70 -18.85 3.45 0.15
N TYR A 71 -17.66 3.97 -0.08
CA TYR A 71 -16.42 3.35 0.35
C TYR A 71 -15.38 4.43 0.69
N PRO A 72 -14.40 4.12 1.56
CA PRO A 72 -13.30 5.04 1.84
C PRO A 72 -12.52 5.35 0.56
N LYS A 73 -12.39 6.63 0.23
CA LYS A 73 -11.72 7.10 -0.99
C LYS A 73 -10.39 7.76 -0.65
N ILE A 74 -9.45 7.64 -1.58
CA ILE A 74 -8.17 8.33 -1.52
C ILE A 74 -8.12 9.40 -2.61
N SER A 75 -7.48 10.53 -2.30
CA SER A 75 -7.30 11.60 -3.28
C SER A 75 -6.29 11.19 -4.36
N LYS A 76 -6.60 11.49 -5.62
CA LYS A 76 -5.68 11.27 -6.73
C LYS A 76 -4.34 12.01 -6.54
N SER A 77 -4.34 13.11 -5.81
CA SER A 77 -3.15 13.92 -5.56
C SER A 77 -1.99 13.16 -4.90
N ILE A 78 -2.28 12.10 -4.15
CA ILE A 78 -1.24 11.27 -3.53
C ILE A 78 -0.33 10.62 -4.58
N PHE A 79 -0.88 10.30 -5.76
CA PHE A 79 -0.14 9.69 -6.85
C PHE A 79 0.76 10.68 -7.60
N GLU A 80 0.60 11.97 -7.34
CA GLU A 80 1.36 13.04 -7.96
C GLU A 80 2.61 13.43 -7.14
N LYS A 81 2.82 12.81 -5.98
CA LYS A 81 3.93 13.11 -5.07
C LYS A 81 5.26 12.44 -5.46
N ASN A 82 5.29 11.67 -6.54
CA ASN A 82 6.47 10.88 -6.95
C ASN A 82 6.97 9.90 -5.89
N ILE A 83 6.08 9.41 -5.05
CA ILE A 83 6.37 8.40 -4.04
C ILE A 83 5.79 7.07 -4.52
N PRO A 84 6.58 5.97 -4.52
CA PRO A 84 6.05 4.66 -4.87
C PRO A 84 4.87 4.26 -3.98
N ILE A 85 3.83 3.75 -4.59
CA ILE A 85 2.60 3.32 -3.89
C ILE A 85 2.32 1.86 -4.23
N LEU A 86 2.15 1.04 -3.20
CA LEU A 86 1.77 -0.37 -3.31
C LEU A 86 0.37 -0.56 -2.75
N GLY A 87 -0.53 -1.12 -3.55
CA GLY A 87 -1.89 -1.47 -3.11
C GLY A 87 -2.01 -2.96 -2.83
N ILE A 88 -2.58 -3.31 -1.69
CA ILE A 88 -2.81 -4.69 -1.25
C ILE A 88 -4.30 -4.84 -0.93
N CYS A 89 -4.95 -5.87 -1.49
CA CYS A 89 -6.38 -6.13 -1.29
C CYS A 89 -7.22 -4.89 -1.64
N TYR A 90 -7.94 -4.31 -0.69
CA TYR A 90 -8.73 -3.10 -0.89
C TYR A 90 -7.90 -1.94 -1.47
N GLY A 91 -6.66 -1.79 -1.03
CA GLY A 91 -5.75 -0.76 -1.56
C GLY A 91 -5.50 -0.90 -3.06
N LEU A 92 -5.38 -2.13 -3.56
CA LEU A 92 -5.27 -2.40 -5.00
C LEU A 92 -6.53 -1.97 -5.75
N GLN A 93 -7.70 -2.25 -5.18
CA GLN A 93 -8.98 -1.83 -5.77
C GLN A 93 -9.07 -0.29 -5.88
N LEU A 94 -8.62 0.43 -4.85
CA LEU A 94 -8.58 1.89 -4.86
C LEU A 94 -7.69 2.43 -5.98
N ILE A 95 -6.51 1.86 -6.16
CA ILE A 95 -5.60 2.25 -7.24
C ILE A 95 -6.26 2.03 -8.59
N ALA A 96 -6.83 0.85 -8.80
CA ALA A 96 -7.53 0.55 -10.06
C ALA A 96 -8.67 1.54 -10.33
N LYS A 97 -9.46 1.86 -9.31
CA LYS A 97 -10.59 2.78 -9.44
C LYS A 97 -10.15 4.21 -9.74
N VAL A 98 -9.10 4.68 -9.08
CA VAL A 98 -8.56 6.04 -9.30
C VAL A 98 -8.08 6.21 -10.74
N PHE A 99 -7.49 5.17 -11.32
CA PHE A 99 -6.97 5.21 -12.69
C PHE A 99 -7.96 4.70 -13.75
N GLY A 100 -9.25 4.64 -13.42
CA GLY A 100 -10.31 4.31 -14.37
C GLY A 100 -10.50 2.82 -14.63
N GLY A 101 -9.89 1.96 -13.85
CA GLY A 101 -10.10 0.52 -13.93
C GLY A 101 -11.49 0.10 -13.45
N LYS A 102 -11.88 -1.10 -13.81
CA LYS A 102 -13.15 -1.70 -13.39
C LYS A 102 -12.90 -2.84 -12.43
N ILE A 103 -13.67 -2.86 -11.35
CA ILE A 103 -13.64 -3.92 -10.35
C ILE A 103 -14.93 -4.73 -10.48
N LYS A 104 -14.78 -6.04 -10.66
CA LYS A 104 -15.91 -6.95 -10.72
C LYS A 104 -15.84 -7.93 -9.56
N LYS A 105 -16.99 -8.24 -8.97
CA LYS A 105 -17.09 -9.29 -7.96
C LYS A 105 -16.88 -10.64 -8.63
N SER A 106 -15.98 -11.45 -8.08
CA SER A 106 -15.78 -12.81 -8.57
C SER A 106 -17.03 -13.65 -8.28
N GLN A 107 -17.56 -14.27 -9.31
CA GLN A 107 -18.70 -15.21 -9.18
C GLN A 107 -18.23 -16.66 -9.02
N LYS A 108 -16.94 -16.91 -9.18
CA LYS A 108 -16.42 -18.27 -9.21
C LYS A 108 -15.62 -18.63 -7.99
N LYS A 109 -14.63 -19.07 -7.79
CA LYS A 109 -13.94 -19.60 -6.61
C LYS A 109 -13.28 -18.50 -5.77
N ARG A 110 -13.47 -18.57 -4.44
CA ARG A 110 -12.54 -17.96 -3.49
C ARG A 110 -11.34 -18.88 -3.38
N GLU A 111 -10.15 -18.31 -3.44
CA GLU A 111 -8.91 -19.06 -3.27
C GLU A 111 -8.58 -19.17 -1.78
N PHE A 112 -8.39 -20.41 -1.35
CA PHE A 112 -7.94 -20.73 0.00
C PHE A 112 -6.74 -21.69 -0.08
N GLY A 113 -5.77 -21.50 0.79
CA GLY A 113 -4.61 -22.37 0.90
C GLY A 113 -3.47 -22.00 -0.04
N GLU A 114 -2.70 -23.00 -0.41
CA GLU A 114 -1.51 -22.81 -1.23
C GLU A 114 -1.86 -22.47 -2.67
N ALA A 115 -1.14 -21.53 -3.23
CA ALA A 115 -1.27 -21.13 -4.63
C ALA A 115 0.11 -21.01 -5.29
N VAL A 116 0.16 -21.28 -6.58
CA VAL A 116 1.38 -21.11 -7.38
C VAL A 116 1.32 -19.78 -8.11
N LEU A 117 2.36 -18.98 -7.99
CA LEU A 117 2.45 -17.67 -8.62
C LEU A 117 3.40 -17.70 -9.83
N PHE A 118 2.99 -17.00 -10.88
CA PHE A 118 3.80 -16.83 -12.08
C PHE A 118 4.02 -15.34 -12.36
N GLU A 119 5.26 -14.96 -12.59
CA GLU A 119 5.57 -13.61 -13.04
C GLU A 119 5.15 -13.46 -14.51
N LYS A 120 4.17 -12.59 -14.77
CA LYS A 120 3.70 -12.30 -16.13
C LYS A 120 4.52 -11.21 -16.83
N SER A 121 5.06 -10.28 -16.06
CA SER A 121 5.87 -9.17 -16.58
C SER A 121 6.92 -8.78 -15.57
N LYS A 122 8.01 -8.23 -16.06
CA LYS A 122 9.11 -7.74 -15.22
C LYS A 122 8.68 -6.54 -14.40
N SER A 123 9.05 -6.52 -13.12
CA SER A 123 8.80 -5.40 -12.22
C SER A 123 9.92 -5.29 -11.20
N ILE A 124 10.25 -4.07 -10.79
CA ILE A 124 11.18 -3.82 -9.68
C ILE A 124 10.70 -4.51 -8.41
N LEU A 125 9.38 -4.57 -8.20
CA LEU A 125 8.78 -5.22 -7.03
C LEU A 125 9.15 -6.70 -6.93
N PHE A 126 9.35 -7.38 -8.08
CA PHE A 126 9.63 -8.81 -8.14
C PHE A 126 11.10 -9.13 -8.36
N LYS A 127 11.99 -8.13 -8.28
CA LYS A 127 13.42 -8.34 -8.48
C LYS A 127 13.96 -9.37 -7.49
N ASN A 128 14.60 -10.41 -8.02
CA ASN A 128 15.19 -11.50 -7.24
C ASN A 128 14.19 -12.38 -6.45
N ILE A 129 12.89 -12.26 -6.72
CA ILE A 129 11.85 -13.08 -6.06
C ILE A 129 11.56 -14.34 -6.88
N PHE A 130 11.36 -14.20 -8.19
CA PHE A 130 11.09 -15.31 -9.08
C PHE A 130 12.39 -15.78 -9.75
N THR A 131 12.88 -16.94 -9.34
CA THR A 131 14.12 -17.52 -9.92
C THR A 131 13.85 -18.34 -11.17
N ASN A 132 12.72 -19.07 -11.20
CA ASN A 132 12.32 -19.95 -12.31
C ASN A 132 10.94 -19.57 -12.88
N LYS A 133 10.56 -18.31 -12.83
CA LYS A 133 9.23 -17.81 -13.24
C LYS A 133 8.06 -18.43 -12.48
N LYS A 134 8.34 -19.15 -11.41
CA LYS A 134 7.36 -19.85 -10.59
C LYS A 134 7.76 -19.76 -9.13
N THR A 135 6.81 -19.39 -8.29
CA THR A 135 6.99 -19.35 -6.83
C THR A 135 5.78 -19.96 -6.14
#